data_e108912a22c33d0d58dfcf34d90655b5
#
_entry.id   e108912a22c33d0d58dfcf34d90655b5
#
_cell.length_a   1.000
_cell.length_b   1.000
_cell.length_c   1.000
_cell.angle_alpha   90.00
_cell.angle_beta   90.00
_cell.angle_gamma   90.00
#
_symmetry.space_group_name_H-M   'P 1'
#
loop_
_entity.id
_entity.type
_entity.pdbx_description
1 polymer ?
#
loop_
_entity_poly.entity_id
_entity_poly.type
_entity_poly.pdbx_seq_one_letter_code
_entity_poly.pdbx_strand_id
1 'polypeptide(L)'
;IQNSRTKAQSDRAVADDAEDVWRFADAVNNPSFTKEKLPVFTAFFDRIVATEPAVVDPAKDTWKRPRPYIADSRVNPLLKKKTSGAYPSGHTTVGTLMALVLADMVPELRGAVMARAAEYADNRMVAGMHYASDLDAGKRAATAILAVLQTKASFLKAFQAAQAEVRTVLGYK
;
A
#
# COMPACT_ATOMS: atom_id res chain seq x y z
N ILE A 1 1.47 9.21 19.60
CA ILE A 1 1.93 9.40 18.20
C ILE A 1 1.80 10.88 17.83
N GLN A 2 0.61 11.48 17.85
CA GLN A 2 0.38 12.85 17.39
C GLN A 2 1.33 13.89 18.02
N ASN A 3 1.54 13.83 19.33
CA ASN A 3 2.34 14.80 20.07
C ASN A 3 3.87 14.57 19.95
N SER A 4 4.28 13.40 19.44
CA SER A 4 5.69 13.01 19.32
C SER A 4 6.18 12.88 17.88
N ARG A 5 5.29 13.04 16.88
CA ARG A 5 5.66 12.96 15.47
C ARG A 5 6.52 14.16 15.07
N THR A 6 7.62 13.91 14.39
CA THR A 6 8.48 14.94 13.80
C THR A 6 7.87 15.50 12.52
N LYS A 7 8.43 16.64 12.05
CA LYS A 7 8.04 17.18 10.74
C LYS A 7 8.30 16.17 9.60
N ALA A 8 9.45 15.51 9.60
CA ALA A 8 9.79 14.51 8.60
C ALA A 8 8.79 13.34 8.58
N GLN A 9 8.38 12.83 9.75
CA GLN A 9 7.35 11.79 9.85
C GLN A 9 5.99 12.30 9.34
N SER A 10 5.64 13.55 9.63
CA SER A 10 4.39 14.14 9.14
C SER A 10 4.40 14.28 7.61
N ASP A 11 5.47 14.81 7.03
CA ASP A 11 5.63 14.97 5.58
C ASP A 11 5.60 13.60 4.87
N ARG A 12 6.26 12.59 5.44
CA ARG A 12 6.25 11.22 4.92
C ARG A 12 4.85 10.61 4.96
N ALA A 13 4.12 10.78 6.07
CA ALA A 13 2.77 10.28 6.23
C ALA A 13 1.77 10.96 5.28
N VAL A 14 1.97 12.26 4.99
CA VAL A 14 1.17 12.98 3.99
C VAL A 14 1.49 12.48 2.58
N ALA A 15 2.76 12.29 2.25
CA ALA A 15 3.17 11.76 0.95
C ALA A 15 2.64 10.34 0.71
N ASP A 16 2.48 9.54 1.77
CA ASP A 16 1.91 8.18 1.72
C ASP A 16 0.37 8.16 1.66
N ASP A 17 -0.29 9.29 1.42
CA ASP A 17 -1.68 9.31 0.99
C ASP A 17 -1.84 8.91 -0.48
N ALA A 18 -0.77 8.92 -1.26
CA ALA A 18 -0.74 8.37 -2.60
C ALA A 18 -0.75 6.84 -2.57
N GLU A 19 -1.69 6.24 -3.31
CA GLU A 19 -1.84 4.79 -3.47
C GLU A 19 -1.20 4.36 -4.78
N ASP A 20 0.13 4.44 -4.87
CA ASP A 20 0.88 3.99 -6.04
C ASP A 20 2.18 3.26 -5.65
N VAL A 21 2.68 2.42 -6.55
CA VAL A 21 3.89 1.62 -6.33
C VAL A 21 5.16 2.46 -6.24
N TRP A 22 5.13 3.70 -6.74
CA TRP A 22 6.28 4.62 -6.72
C TRP A 22 6.62 5.09 -5.31
N ARG A 23 5.69 4.89 -4.35
CA ARG A 23 5.95 5.08 -2.92
C ARG A 23 6.99 4.10 -2.35
N PHE A 24 7.40 3.10 -3.14
CA PHE A 24 8.46 2.13 -2.82
C PHE A 24 9.80 2.45 -3.49
N ALA A 25 9.92 3.57 -4.19
CA ALA A 25 11.13 3.91 -4.96
C ALA A 25 12.40 3.97 -4.11
N ASP A 26 12.32 4.46 -2.89
CA ASP A 26 13.43 4.50 -1.94
C ASP A 26 13.86 3.09 -1.46
N ALA A 27 12.91 2.16 -1.32
CA ALA A 27 13.20 0.77 -0.99
C ALA A 27 13.81 0.00 -2.17
N VAL A 28 13.42 0.33 -3.40
CA VAL A 28 14.02 -0.22 -4.62
C VAL A 28 15.42 0.37 -4.85
N ASN A 29 15.63 1.63 -4.50
CA ASN A 29 16.91 2.34 -4.57
C ASN A 29 17.64 2.17 -5.92
N ASN A 30 16.91 2.29 -7.03
CA ASN A 30 17.47 2.19 -8.37
C ASN A 30 16.93 3.34 -9.23
N PRO A 31 17.80 4.16 -9.86
CA PRO A 31 17.41 5.32 -10.67
C PRO A 31 16.63 4.95 -11.94
N SER A 32 16.59 3.68 -12.30
CA SER A 32 15.80 3.17 -13.42
C SER A 32 14.37 2.79 -13.01
N PHE A 33 14.04 2.85 -11.72
CA PHE A 33 12.69 2.58 -11.24
C PHE A 33 11.79 3.80 -11.45
N THR A 34 11.34 4.02 -12.68
CA THR A 34 10.49 5.15 -13.08
C THR A 34 9.36 4.70 -14.01
N LYS A 35 8.27 5.48 -14.05
CA LYS A 35 7.11 5.20 -14.93
C LYS A 35 7.48 5.10 -16.40
N GLU A 36 8.39 5.97 -16.84
CA GLU A 36 8.82 6.07 -18.23
C GLU A 36 9.57 4.82 -18.68
N LYS A 37 10.35 4.21 -17.78
CA LYS A 37 11.14 3.01 -18.07
C LYS A 37 10.38 1.70 -17.83
N LEU A 38 9.24 1.76 -17.14
CA LEU A 38 8.49 0.61 -16.67
C LEU A 38 6.98 0.70 -17.03
N PRO A 39 6.62 0.85 -18.32
CA PRO A 39 5.22 1.02 -18.72
C PRO A 39 4.34 -0.21 -18.47
N VAL A 40 4.84 -1.44 -18.70
CA VAL A 40 4.07 -2.67 -18.45
C VAL A 40 3.86 -2.90 -16.96
N PHE A 41 4.91 -2.67 -16.17
CA PHE A 41 4.87 -2.71 -14.72
C PHE A 41 3.87 -1.67 -14.15
N THR A 42 3.91 -0.44 -14.66
CA THR A 42 2.97 0.63 -14.27
C THR A 42 1.53 0.19 -14.49
N ALA A 43 1.20 -0.23 -15.72
CA ALA A 43 -0.15 -0.66 -16.06
C ALA A 43 -0.61 -1.89 -15.24
N PHE A 44 0.30 -2.76 -14.85
CA PHE A 44 0.01 -3.87 -13.95
C PHE A 44 -0.34 -3.37 -12.55
N PHE A 45 0.49 -2.48 -11.96
CA PHE A 45 0.24 -1.97 -10.60
C PHE A 45 -0.98 -1.05 -10.51
N ASP A 46 -1.31 -0.29 -11.54
CA ASP A 46 -2.57 0.47 -11.60
C ASP A 46 -3.78 -0.45 -11.44
N ARG A 47 -3.76 -1.65 -12.02
CA ARG A 47 -4.81 -2.67 -11.82
C ARG A 47 -4.80 -3.29 -10.43
N ILE A 48 -3.62 -3.46 -9.83
CA ILE A 48 -3.50 -3.93 -8.43
C ILE A 48 -4.17 -2.92 -7.49
N VAL A 49 -3.87 -1.64 -7.65
CA VAL A 49 -4.49 -0.57 -6.85
C VAL A 49 -6.01 -0.56 -7.02
N ALA A 50 -6.51 -0.68 -8.25
CA ALA A 50 -7.94 -0.70 -8.55
C ALA A 50 -8.70 -1.90 -7.93
N THR A 51 -8.01 -2.92 -7.44
CA THR A 51 -8.64 -4.09 -6.79
C THR A 51 -9.10 -3.79 -5.35
N GLU A 52 -8.44 -2.86 -4.65
CA GLU A 52 -8.68 -2.59 -3.23
C GLU A 52 -10.12 -2.18 -2.90
N PRO A 53 -10.73 -1.20 -3.59
CA PRO A 53 -12.06 -0.73 -3.22
C PRO A 53 -13.12 -1.83 -3.29
N ALA A 54 -13.02 -2.73 -4.27
CA ALA A 54 -13.98 -3.82 -4.44
C ALA A 54 -14.03 -4.79 -3.24
N VAL A 55 -12.93 -4.89 -2.49
CA VAL A 55 -12.84 -5.77 -1.31
C VAL A 55 -13.03 -5.02 -0.01
N VAL A 56 -12.45 -3.83 0.09
CA VAL A 56 -12.37 -3.08 1.36
C VAL A 56 -13.63 -2.25 1.61
N ASP A 57 -14.25 -1.67 0.60
CA ASP A 57 -15.39 -0.79 0.81
C ASP A 57 -16.63 -1.53 1.35
N PRO A 58 -17.00 -2.72 0.87
CA PRO A 58 -18.09 -3.50 1.48
C PRO A 58 -17.84 -3.85 2.97
N ALA A 59 -16.57 -4.10 3.33
CA ALA A 59 -16.21 -4.36 4.72
C ALA A 59 -16.34 -3.09 5.57
N LYS A 60 -15.92 -1.92 5.08
CA LYS A 60 -16.11 -0.64 5.77
C LYS A 60 -17.58 -0.32 6.00
N ASP A 61 -18.44 -0.60 5.03
CA ASP A 61 -19.89 -0.40 5.13
C ASP A 61 -20.56 -1.34 6.15
N THR A 62 -20.00 -2.54 6.30
CA THR A 62 -20.47 -3.52 7.29
C THR A 62 -20.06 -3.11 8.70
N TRP A 63 -18.78 -2.81 8.92
CA TRP A 63 -18.25 -2.54 10.26
C TRP A 63 -18.53 -1.13 10.75
N LYS A 64 -18.61 -0.14 9.88
CA LYS A 64 -18.88 1.29 10.16
C LYS A 64 -18.09 1.85 11.34
N ARG A 65 -16.86 1.34 11.52
CA ARG A 65 -16.01 1.76 12.64
C ARG A 65 -15.70 3.25 12.55
N PRO A 66 -15.97 4.06 13.59
CA PRO A 66 -15.61 5.47 13.56
C PRO A 66 -14.09 5.64 13.51
N ARG A 67 -13.64 6.62 12.70
CA ARG A 67 -12.22 6.94 12.62
C ARG A 67 -11.72 7.61 13.90
N PRO A 68 -10.40 7.57 14.21
CA PRO A 68 -9.83 8.14 15.43
C PRO A 68 -10.29 9.56 15.73
N TYR A 69 -10.29 10.44 14.72
CA TYR A 69 -10.71 11.84 14.86
C TYR A 69 -12.25 12.06 14.97
N ILE A 70 -13.03 11.01 14.76
CA ILE A 70 -14.48 11.01 15.03
C ILE A 70 -14.74 10.52 16.46
N ALA A 71 -13.99 9.51 16.90
CA ALA A 71 -14.14 8.93 18.23
C ALA A 71 -13.54 9.81 19.34
N ASP A 72 -12.51 10.59 19.03
CA ASP A 72 -11.84 11.47 19.98
C ASP A 72 -11.47 12.80 19.28
N SER A 73 -12.11 13.89 19.73
CA SER A 73 -11.92 15.23 19.19
C SER A 73 -10.49 15.80 19.39
N ARG A 74 -9.69 15.21 20.26
CA ARG A 74 -8.27 15.57 20.45
C ARG A 74 -7.38 15.07 19.32
N VAL A 75 -7.85 14.14 18.50
CA VAL A 75 -7.10 13.65 17.35
C VAL A 75 -7.22 14.65 16.20
N ASN A 76 -6.08 15.22 15.81
CA ASN A 76 -5.97 16.14 14.69
C ASN A 76 -5.26 15.46 13.51
N PRO A 77 -6.01 14.96 12.50
CA PRO A 77 -5.42 14.24 11.38
C PRO A 77 -4.63 15.18 10.47
N LEU A 78 -3.55 14.65 9.84
CA LEU A 78 -2.75 15.40 8.86
C LEU A 78 -3.42 15.48 7.49
N LEU A 79 -4.40 14.63 7.24
CA LEU A 79 -5.05 14.46 5.94
C LEU A 79 -6.52 14.90 6.01
N LYS A 80 -7.11 15.10 4.84
CA LYS A 80 -8.54 15.38 4.74
C LYS A 80 -9.36 14.27 5.40
N LYS A 81 -10.27 14.66 6.27
CA LYS A 81 -11.19 13.73 6.94
C LYS A 81 -12.05 12.99 5.91
N LYS A 82 -12.13 11.68 6.05
CA LYS A 82 -12.96 10.78 5.21
C LYS A 82 -14.26 10.49 5.93
N THR A 83 -15.32 10.22 5.17
CA THR A 83 -16.65 9.82 5.69
C THR A 83 -16.80 8.31 5.82
N SER A 84 -15.99 7.53 5.09
CA SER A 84 -16.00 6.06 5.15
C SER A 84 -15.42 5.54 6.47
N GLY A 85 -15.84 4.34 6.89
CA GLY A 85 -15.37 3.66 8.10
C GLY A 85 -13.84 3.50 8.15
N ALA A 86 -13.32 3.27 9.35
CA ALA A 86 -11.89 3.07 9.57
C ALA A 86 -11.41 1.65 9.26
N TYR A 87 -12.27 0.64 9.39
CA TYR A 87 -11.89 -0.77 9.37
C TYR A 87 -12.45 -1.51 8.15
N PRO A 88 -11.60 -2.27 7.42
CA PRO A 88 -10.14 -2.30 7.48
C PRO A 88 -9.52 -1.06 6.83
N SER A 89 -8.19 -0.86 6.98
CA SER A 89 -7.47 0.22 6.31
C SER A 89 -7.21 -0.11 4.84
N GLY A 90 -7.82 0.66 3.92
CA GLY A 90 -7.61 0.51 2.47
C GLY A 90 -6.16 0.76 2.06
N HIS A 91 -5.59 1.89 2.48
CA HIS A 91 -4.18 2.20 2.22
C HIS A 91 -3.22 1.09 2.69
N THR A 92 -3.47 0.53 3.89
CA THR A 92 -2.64 -0.59 4.36
C THR A 92 -2.86 -1.84 3.51
N THR A 93 -4.09 -2.10 3.08
CA THR A 93 -4.41 -3.22 2.19
C THR A 93 -3.67 -3.08 0.86
N VAL A 94 -3.82 -1.95 0.18
CA VAL A 94 -3.19 -1.75 -1.13
C VAL A 94 -1.67 -1.65 -1.02
N GLY A 95 -1.13 -0.95 -0.02
CA GLY A 95 0.32 -0.83 0.18
C GLY A 95 0.97 -2.19 0.47
N THR A 96 0.33 -3.01 1.31
CA THR A 96 0.81 -4.38 1.58
C THR A 96 0.70 -5.27 0.36
N LEU A 97 -0.40 -5.18 -0.41
CA LEU A 97 -0.59 -5.94 -1.63
C LEU A 97 0.48 -5.59 -2.68
N MET A 98 0.73 -4.30 -2.91
CA MET A 98 1.80 -3.85 -3.80
C MET A 98 3.17 -4.37 -3.37
N ALA A 99 3.46 -4.32 -2.07
CA ALA A 99 4.73 -4.80 -1.54
C ALA A 99 4.93 -6.30 -1.71
N LEU A 100 3.90 -7.11 -1.43
CA LEU A 100 3.95 -8.56 -1.61
C LEU A 100 4.22 -8.92 -3.08
N VAL A 101 3.49 -8.28 -4.00
CA VAL A 101 3.65 -8.49 -5.44
C VAL A 101 5.02 -8.04 -5.93
N LEU A 102 5.49 -6.86 -5.51
CA LEU A 102 6.82 -6.35 -5.87
C LEU A 102 7.94 -7.26 -5.32
N ALA A 103 7.80 -7.73 -4.09
CA ALA A 103 8.75 -8.65 -3.47
C ALA A 103 8.78 -10.04 -4.17
N ASP A 104 7.67 -10.46 -4.77
CA ASP A 104 7.63 -11.68 -5.59
C ASP A 104 8.23 -11.46 -6.98
N MET A 105 8.13 -10.24 -7.55
CA MET A 105 8.77 -9.87 -8.81
C MET A 105 10.30 -9.76 -8.67
N VAL A 106 10.76 -9.15 -7.57
CA VAL A 106 12.19 -8.89 -7.31
C VAL A 106 12.52 -9.38 -5.88
N PRO A 107 12.70 -10.71 -5.69
CA PRO A 107 12.95 -11.30 -4.37
C PRO A 107 14.18 -10.73 -3.67
N GLU A 108 15.15 -10.22 -4.42
CA GLU A 108 16.37 -9.58 -3.93
C GLU A 108 16.07 -8.33 -3.09
N LEU A 109 14.95 -7.67 -3.34
CA LEU A 109 14.51 -6.46 -2.64
C LEU A 109 13.48 -6.73 -1.52
N ARG A 110 13.09 -8.00 -1.30
CA ARG A 110 12.01 -8.38 -0.36
C ARG A 110 12.14 -7.70 1.00
N GLY A 111 13.32 -7.73 1.60
CA GLY A 111 13.54 -7.15 2.93
C GLY A 111 13.24 -5.65 2.98
N ALA A 112 13.79 -4.89 2.03
CA ALA A 112 13.61 -3.44 1.95
C ALA A 112 12.16 -3.06 1.61
N VAL A 113 11.55 -3.77 0.65
CA VAL A 113 10.17 -3.54 0.22
C VAL A 113 9.18 -3.83 1.35
N MET A 114 9.35 -4.92 2.10
CA MET A 114 8.46 -5.26 3.22
C MET A 114 8.64 -4.31 4.41
N ALA A 115 9.87 -3.85 4.69
CA ALA A 115 10.10 -2.81 5.70
C ALA A 115 9.42 -1.50 5.31
N ARG A 116 9.49 -1.12 4.02
CA ARG A 116 8.79 0.08 3.52
C ARG A 116 7.27 -0.05 3.59
N ALA A 117 6.72 -1.24 3.34
CA ALA A 117 5.29 -1.49 3.48
C ALA A 117 4.81 -1.35 4.93
N ALA A 118 5.62 -1.79 5.89
CA ALA A 118 5.32 -1.58 7.31
C ALA A 118 5.29 -0.09 7.67
N GLU A 119 6.28 0.69 7.23
CA GLU A 119 6.30 2.15 7.40
C GLU A 119 5.08 2.82 6.73
N TYR A 120 4.74 2.43 5.49
CA TYR A 120 3.59 2.94 4.78
C TYR A 120 2.28 2.71 5.56
N ALA A 121 2.12 1.52 6.13
CA ALA A 121 0.99 1.21 7.00
C ALA A 121 1.01 2.07 8.28
N ASP A 122 2.14 2.13 8.99
CA ASP A 122 2.26 2.88 10.25
C ASP A 122 2.03 4.39 10.06
N ASN A 123 2.35 4.92 8.89
CA ASN A 123 2.07 6.30 8.51
C ASN A 123 0.57 6.62 8.51
N ARG A 124 -0.33 5.64 8.44
CA ARG A 124 -1.78 5.87 8.63
C ARG A 124 -2.13 6.21 10.07
N MET A 125 -1.39 5.65 11.06
CA MET A 125 -1.52 6.04 12.47
C MET A 125 -0.85 7.40 12.74
N VAL A 126 0.33 7.64 12.15
CA VAL A 126 1.02 8.94 12.23
C VAL A 126 0.12 10.04 11.68
N ALA A 127 -0.58 9.80 10.58
CA ALA A 127 -1.55 10.72 9.99
C ALA A 127 -2.85 10.88 10.81
N GLY A 128 -3.09 10.06 11.85
CA GLY A 128 -4.31 10.10 12.65
C GLY A 128 -5.55 9.54 11.97
N MET A 129 -5.37 8.71 10.93
CA MET A 129 -6.46 8.21 10.09
C MET A 129 -7.01 6.86 10.51
N HIS A 130 -6.21 6.03 11.18
CA HIS A 130 -6.52 4.63 11.50
C HIS A 130 -5.98 4.20 12.86
N TYR A 131 -6.52 3.10 13.39
CA TYR A 131 -6.03 2.39 14.56
C TYR A 131 -5.12 1.23 14.14
N ALA A 132 -4.28 0.74 15.04
CA ALA A 132 -3.39 -0.41 14.78
C ALA A 132 -4.15 -1.65 14.25
N SER A 133 -5.32 -1.94 14.82
CA SER A 133 -6.14 -3.08 14.39
C SER A 133 -6.74 -2.93 12.98
N ASP A 134 -6.92 -1.69 12.48
CA ASP A 134 -7.33 -1.45 11.09
C ASP A 134 -6.19 -1.83 10.13
N LEU A 135 -4.94 -1.56 10.54
CA LEU A 135 -3.75 -1.89 9.76
C LEU A 135 -3.53 -3.40 9.73
N ASP A 136 -3.67 -4.08 10.86
CA ASP A 136 -3.55 -5.55 10.91
C ASP A 136 -4.60 -6.23 10.03
N ALA A 137 -5.83 -5.74 10.06
CA ALA A 137 -6.88 -6.22 9.16
C ALA A 137 -6.55 -5.95 7.68
N GLY A 138 -5.99 -4.77 7.37
CA GLY A 138 -5.55 -4.42 6.03
C GLY A 138 -4.45 -5.35 5.51
N LYS A 139 -3.44 -5.66 6.32
CA LYS A 139 -2.37 -6.62 5.98
C LYS A 139 -2.92 -8.01 5.67
N ARG A 140 -3.87 -8.50 6.49
CA ARG A 140 -4.53 -9.79 6.27
C ARG A 140 -5.37 -9.79 5.00
N ALA A 141 -6.12 -8.71 4.75
CA ALA A 141 -6.89 -8.54 3.52
C ALA A 141 -5.99 -8.60 2.28
N ALA A 142 -4.85 -7.90 2.29
CA ALA A 142 -3.87 -7.94 1.20
C ALA A 142 -3.39 -9.37 0.88
N THR A 143 -3.07 -10.14 1.92
CA THR A 143 -2.65 -11.54 1.78
C THR A 143 -3.75 -12.41 1.15
N ALA A 144 -4.99 -12.24 1.61
CA ALA A 144 -6.14 -12.97 1.07
C ALA A 144 -6.43 -12.59 -0.39
N ILE A 145 -6.36 -11.29 -0.72
CA ILE A 145 -6.51 -10.80 -2.10
C ILE A 145 -5.44 -11.43 -2.99
N LEU A 146 -4.17 -11.39 -2.58
CA LEU A 146 -3.08 -11.97 -3.37
C LEU A 146 -3.29 -13.46 -3.62
N ALA A 147 -3.67 -14.22 -2.59
CA ALA A 147 -3.96 -15.65 -2.73
C ALA A 147 -5.04 -15.94 -3.78
N VAL A 148 -6.10 -15.11 -3.84
CA VAL A 148 -7.13 -15.21 -4.87
C VAL A 148 -6.60 -14.79 -6.25
N LEU A 149 -5.85 -13.70 -6.34
CA LEU A 149 -5.28 -13.23 -7.61
C LEU A 149 -4.36 -14.27 -8.23
N GLN A 150 -3.53 -14.93 -7.45
CA GLN A 150 -2.61 -15.98 -7.90
C GLN A 150 -3.31 -17.23 -8.48
N THR A 151 -4.61 -17.41 -8.26
CA THR A 151 -5.40 -18.46 -8.92
C THR A 151 -5.87 -18.08 -10.33
N LYS A 152 -5.69 -16.82 -10.75
CA LYS A 152 -6.22 -16.31 -12.03
C LYS A 152 -5.14 -16.32 -13.11
N ALA A 153 -5.39 -17.04 -14.20
CA ALA A 153 -4.45 -17.13 -15.33
C ALA A 153 -4.13 -15.74 -15.93
N SER A 154 -5.11 -14.83 -15.97
CA SER A 154 -4.92 -13.46 -16.45
C SER A 154 -3.98 -12.65 -15.55
N PHE A 155 -4.05 -12.83 -14.22
CA PHE A 155 -3.13 -12.21 -13.27
C PHE A 155 -1.71 -12.76 -13.48
N LEU A 156 -1.54 -14.07 -13.52
CA LEU A 156 -0.23 -14.72 -13.69
C LEU A 156 0.46 -14.28 -14.98
N LYS A 157 -0.28 -14.22 -16.09
CA LYS A 157 0.26 -13.73 -17.38
C LYS A 157 0.73 -12.29 -17.29
N ALA A 158 -0.07 -11.43 -16.68
CA ALA A 158 0.28 -10.01 -16.53
C ALA A 158 1.43 -9.80 -15.54
N PHE A 159 1.46 -10.57 -14.45
CA PHE A 159 2.57 -10.60 -13.48
C PHE A 159 3.89 -10.97 -14.16
N GLN A 160 3.93 -12.05 -14.95
CA GLN A 160 5.13 -12.48 -15.66
C GLN A 160 5.66 -11.40 -16.61
N ALA A 161 4.78 -10.72 -17.34
CA ALA A 161 5.17 -9.64 -18.25
C ALA A 161 5.78 -8.45 -17.47
N ALA A 162 5.15 -8.03 -16.39
CA ALA A 162 5.63 -6.93 -15.54
C ALA A 162 6.93 -7.32 -14.80
N GLN A 163 7.04 -8.57 -14.34
CA GLN A 163 8.25 -9.10 -13.72
C GLN A 163 9.44 -9.10 -14.69
N ALA A 164 9.24 -9.57 -15.92
CA ALA A 164 10.29 -9.59 -16.94
C ALA A 164 10.80 -8.18 -17.24
N GLU A 165 9.90 -7.19 -17.37
CA GLU A 165 10.27 -5.80 -17.58
C GLU A 165 11.06 -5.24 -16.41
N VAL A 166 10.53 -5.33 -15.18
CA VAL A 166 11.18 -4.71 -14.00
C VAL A 166 12.53 -5.36 -13.71
N ARG A 167 12.66 -6.69 -13.81
CA ARG A 167 13.94 -7.37 -13.61
C ARG A 167 14.97 -6.95 -14.64
N THR A 168 14.59 -6.85 -15.93
CA THR A 168 15.47 -6.38 -17.01
C THR A 168 15.94 -4.96 -16.77
N VAL A 169 15.02 -4.04 -16.48
CA VAL A 169 15.32 -2.61 -16.29
C VAL A 169 16.17 -2.35 -15.05
N LEU A 170 15.96 -3.12 -13.99
CA LEU A 170 16.74 -3.00 -12.75
C LEU A 170 18.06 -3.79 -12.78
N GLY A 171 18.31 -4.63 -13.79
CA GLY A 171 19.54 -5.41 -13.95
C GLY A 171 19.58 -6.71 -13.15
N TYR A 172 18.44 -7.26 -12.77
CA TYR A 172 18.32 -8.58 -12.13
C TYR A 172 18.19 -9.69 -13.21
N LYS A 173 18.80 -10.85 -12.94
CA LYS A 173 18.69 -12.04 -13.81
C LYS A 173 17.47 -12.87 -13.46
#